data_cc8bd3d290075eb70975f92e4439aaef
#
_entry.id   cc8bd3d290075eb70975f92e4439aaef
#
_cell.length_a   1.000
_cell.length_b   1.000
_cell.length_c   1.000
_cell.angle_alpha   90.00
_cell.angle_beta   90.00
_cell.angle_gamma   90.00
#
_symmetry.space_group_name_H-M   'P 1'
#
loop_
_entity.id
_entity.type
_entity.pdbx_description
1 polymer ?
#
loop_
_entity_poly.entity_id
_entity_poly.type
_entity_poly.pdbx_seq_one_letter_code
_entity_poly.pdbx_strand_id
1 'polypeptide(L)'
;MQRLRILVILILLSLMPLYSLAVLNEGQYAFRSLDINNGLSQNTVHAILQDKQGFMWFGTKDGLDRYDGISFRTFMKESGTLGNNFITSLYEDNLGQIWIGTDVGLYVYCPQMEKVRHFTLISNSNIDIDCTVNLITGDQKGGIWVVTQTRGIFYYNPQDSQLVNYQSDGSGTLNLKTSGQLYFDSDDVCWLDIRDGNLYY
;
A
#
# COMPACT_ATOMS: atom_id res chain seq x y z
N MET A 1 30.26 34.48 -52.44
CA MET A 1 28.89 34.12 -52.01
C MET A 1 28.58 32.63 -52.20
N GLN A 2 28.95 32.03 -53.30
CA GLN A 2 28.61 30.62 -53.56
C GLN A 2 29.34 29.64 -52.64
N ARG A 3 30.62 29.86 -52.30
CA ARG A 3 31.39 29.03 -51.35
C ARG A 3 30.87 29.08 -49.94
N LEU A 4 30.33 30.23 -49.51
CA LEU A 4 29.73 30.38 -48.18
C LEU A 4 28.39 29.58 -48.08
N ARG A 5 27.61 29.58 -49.14
CA ARG A 5 26.35 28.79 -49.18
C ARG A 5 26.61 27.28 -49.12
N ILE A 6 27.64 26.81 -49.82
CA ILE A 6 28.05 25.40 -49.78
C ILE A 6 28.50 25.00 -48.39
N LEU A 7 29.28 25.84 -47.70
CA LEU A 7 29.75 25.59 -46.33
C LEU A 7 28.61 25.50 -45.33
N VAL A 8 27.61 26.40 -45.44
CA VAL A 8 26.42 26.38 -44.58
C VAL A 8 25.58 25.12 -44.81
N ILE A 9 25.42 24.67 -46.06
CA ILE A 9 24.69 23.43 -46.37
C ILE A 9 25.39 22.20 -45.84
N LEU A 10 26.75 22.15 -45.90
CA LEU A 10 27.55 21.04 -45.33
C LEU A 10 27.48 21.00 -43.79
N ILE A 11 27.44 22.14 -43.13
CA ILE A 11 27.25 22.22 -41.67
C ILE A 11 25.83 21.77 -41.30
N LEU A 12 24.79 22.18 -42.03
CA LEU A 12 23.41 21.75 -41.80
C LEU A 12 23.23 20.24 -42.02
N LEU A 13 23.91 19.67 -43.03
CA LEU A 13 23.89 18.24 -43.31
C LEU A 13 24.64 17.42 -42.22
N SER A 14 25.71 17.97 -41.66
CA SER A 14 26.48 17.32 -40.57
C SER A 14 25.72 17.33 -39.23
N LEU A 15 24.81 18.27 -39.03
CA LEU A 15 23.94 18.36 -37.83
C LEU A 15 22.69 17.49 -37.89
N MET A 16 22.27 17.05 -39.11
CA MET A 16 21.11 16.18 -39.26
C MET A 16 21.16 14.84 -38.53
N PRO A 17 22.30 14.12 -38.44
CA PRO A 17 22.35 12.87 -37.67
C PRO A 17 22.25 13.05 -36.17
N LEU A 18 22.48 14.25 -35.63
CA LEU A 18 22.33 14.52 -34.22
C LEU A 18 20.88 14.60 -33.74
N TYR A 19 19.95 14.89 -34.65
CA TYR A 19 18.50 14.91 -34.32
C TYR A 19 17.83 13.55 -34.50
N SER A 20 18.45 12.60 -35.19
CA SER A 20 17.85 11.26 -35.43
C SER A 20 18.19 10.28 -34.29
N LEU A 21 19.02 10.65 -33.29
CA LEU A 21 19.33 9.82 -32.14
C LEU A 21 18.43 10.07 -30.94
N ALA A 22 17.48 11.00 -31.03
CA ALA A 22 16.35 11.07 -30.13
C ALA A 22 15.23 10.10 -30.58
N VAL A 23 15.59 8.88 -30.98
CA VAL A 23 14.64 7.79 -31.07
C VAL A 23 14.18 7.50 -29.67
N LEU A 24 12.91 7.81 -29.43
CA LEU A 24 12.08 7.36 -28.36
C LEU A 24 12.53 5.95 -27.91
N ASN A 25 13.24 5.91 -26.80
CA ASN A 25 13.43 4.67 -26.08
C ASN A 25 12.04 4.36 -25.50
N GLU A 26 11.15 3.79 -26.30
CA GLU A 26 9.96 3.12 -25.80
C GLU A 26 10.51 2.09 -24.81
N GLY A 27 10.40 2.39 -23.52
CA GLY A 27 10.93 1.55 -22.48
C GLY A 27 10.37 0.14 -22.67
N GLN A 28 11.19 -0.77 -23.13
CA GLN A 28 10.81 -2.17 -23.18
C GLN A 28 10.63 -2.62 -21.73
N TYR A 29 9.36 -2.76 -21.32
CA TYR A 29 9.04 -3.35 -20.03
C TYR A 29 9.51 -4.81 -20.05
N ALA A 30 10.44 -5.16 -19.17
CA ALA A 30 10.87 -6.52 -18.95
C ALA A 30 10.11 -7.07 -17.75
N PHE A 31 9.32 -8.13 -17.96
CA PHE A 31 8.60 -8.80 -16.89
C PHE A 31 9.43 -9.97 -16.37
N ARG A 32 9.51 -10.08 -15.03
CA ARG A 32 10.05 -11.25 -14.33
C ARG A 32 8.96 -11.82 -13.44
N SER A 33 8.84 -13.15 -13.42
CA SER A 33 7.98 -13.84 -12.47
C SER A 33 8.72 -14.09 -11.17
N LEU A 34 8.07 -13.82 -10.05
CA LEU A 34 8.49 -14.24 -8.71
C LEU A 34 7.42 -15.17 -8.17
N ASP A 35 7.79 -16.35 -7.74
CA ASP A 35 6.90 -17.39 -7.24
C ASP A 35 7.50 -18.12 -6.02
N ILE A 36 6.85 -19.19 -5.56
CA ILE A 36 7.31 -19.99 -4.43
C ILE A 36 8.71 -20.60 -4.67
N ASN A 37 9.13 -20.83 -5.92
CA ASN A 37 10.47 -21.34 -6.22
C ASN A 37 11.54 -20.26 -6.02
N ASN A 38 11.15 -18.97 -6.01
CA ASN A 38 12.02 -17.84 -5.72
C ASN A 38 12.02 -17.47 -4.23
N GLY A 39 11.15 -18.10 -3.41
CA GLY A 39 11.06 -17.85 -1.97
C GLY A 39 9.83 -17.08 -1.52
N LEU A 40 8.87 -16.80 -2.41
CA LEU A 40 7.57 -16.24 -2.03
C LEU A 40 6.80 -17.27 -1.18
N SER A 41 6.13 -16.88 -0.13
CA SER A 41 5.41 -17.76 0.77
C SER A 41 4.25 -18.49 0.08
N GLN A 42 3.55 -17.77 -0.83
CA GLN A 42 2.44 -18.33 -1.61
C GLN A 42 2.17 -17.51 -2.87
N ASN A 43 1.77 -18.14 -3.98
CA ASN A 43 1.58 -17.47 -5.28
C ASN A 43 0.34 -16.55 -5.34
N THR A 44 -0.60 -16.65 -4.40
CA THR A 44 -1.76 -15.76 -4.34
C THR A 44 -1.39 -14.52 -3.53
N VAL A 45 -1.05 -13.45 -4.22
CA VAL A 45 -0.72 -12.15 -3.63
C VAL A 45 -1.97 -11.27 -3.61
N HIS A 46 -2.35 -10.77 -2.44
CA HIS A 46 -3.51 -9.89 -2.25
C HIS A 46 -3.12 -8.42 -2.10
N ALA A 47 -1.91 -8.15 -1.56
CA ALA A 47 -1.42 -6.81 -1.35
C ALA A 47 0.04 -6.68 -1.76
N ILE A 48 0.40 -5.55 -2.37
CA ILE A 48 1.78 -5.21 -2.76
C ILE A 48 2.05 -3.78 -2.28
N LEU A 49 3.20 -3.58 -1.65
CA LEU A 49 3.64 -2.27 -1.17
C LEU A 49 5.16 -2.14 -1.41
N GLN A 50 5.62 -0.99 -1.87
CA GLN A 50 7.03 -0.61 -1.77
C GLN A 50 7.18 0.38 -0.63
N ASP A 51 8.05 0.06 0.34
CA ASP A 51 8.32 0.97 1.45
C ASP A 51 9.35 2.06 1.07
N LYS A 52 9.44 3.10 1.92
CA LYS A 52 10.36 4.23 1.72
C LYS A 52 11.85 3.83 1.72
N GLN A 53 12.18 2.63 2.20
CA GLN A 53 13.53 2.07 2.17
C GLN A 53 13.81 1.32 0.86
N GLY A 54 12.78 1.10 0.03
CA GLY A 54 12.86 0.42 -1.25
C GLY A 54 12.58 -1.08 -1.20
N PHE A 55 12.26 -1.66 -0.04
CA PHE A 55 11.83 -3.04 0.05
C PHE A 55 10.44 -3.22 -0.55
N MET A 56 10.24 -4.33 -1.26
CA MET A 56 8.93 -4.75 -1.72
C MET A 56 8.29 -5.68 -0.70
N TRP A 57 7.04 -5.39 -0.34
CA TRP A 57 6.24 -6.20 0.57
C TRP A 57 5.12 -6.88 -0.20
N PHE A 58 4.94 -8.17 0.04
CA PHE A 58 3.90 -8.98 -0.59
C PHE A 58 3.06 -9.63 0.50
N GLY A 59 1.81 -9.21 0.58
CA GLY A 59 0.82 -9.86 1.42
C GLY A 59 0.20 -11.03 0.66
N THR A 60 0.44 -12.24 1.11
CA THR A 60 -0.06 -13.44 0.45
C THR A 60 -1.18 -14.12 1.25
N LYS A 61 -1.73 -15.19 0.69
CA LYS A 61 -2.68 -16.04 1.40
C LYS A 61 -2.03 -16.81 2.56
N ASP A 62 -0.69 -16.95 2.56
CA ASP A 62 0.02 -17.78 3.55
C ASP A 62 1.31 -17.13 4.03
N GLY A 63 1.25 -15.85 4.39
CA GLY A 63 2.35 -15.10 4.98
C GLY A 63 2.55 -13.71 4.40
N LEU A 64 3.40 -12.96 5.08
CA LEU A 64 3.90 -11.67 4.65
C LEU A 64 5.36 -11.81 4.24
N ASP A 65 5.68 -11.42 3.02
CA ASP A 65 7.02 -11.48 2.49
C ASP A 65 7.60 -10.08 2.28
N ARG A 66 8.85 -9.87 2.70
CA ARG A 66 9.66 -8.70 2.37
C ARG A 66 10.79 -9.09 1.43
N TYR A 67 10.89 -8.42 0.29
CA TYR A 67 11.88 -8.68 -0.75
C TYR A 67 12.86 -7.51 -0.87
N ASP A 68 14.14 -7.79 -0.84
CA ASP A 68 15.24 -6.79 -0.93
C ASP A 68 15.80 -6.61 -2.35
N GLY A 69 15.20 -7.27 -3.35
CA GLY A 69 15.71 -7.32 -4.72
C GLY A 69 16.51 -8.61 -5.03
N ILE A 70 16.86 -9.40 -4.00
CA ILE A 70 17.66 -10.62 -4.10
C ILE A 70 16.96 -11.81 -3.41
N SER A 71 16.48 -11.59 -2.18
CA SER A 71 15.94 -12.63 -1.31
C SER A 71 14.66 -12.21 -0.62
N PHE A 72 13.88 -13.21 -0.21
CA PHE A 72 12.68 -13.01 0.60
C PHE A 72 12.96 -13.26 2.07
N ARG A 73 12.39 -12.40 2.94
CA ARG A 73 12.21 -12.65 4.36
C ARG A 73 10.72 -12.80 4.64
N THR A 74 10.34 -13.97 5.11
CA THR A 74 8.93 -14.31 5.37
C THR A 74 8.58 -14.17 6.84
N PHE A 75 7.39 -13.63 7.12
CA PHE A 75 6.78 -13.54 8.43
C PHE A 75 5.51 -14.40 8.41
N MET A 76 5.44 -15.36 9.34
CA MET A 76 4.36 -16.35 9.41
C MET A 76 3.96 -16.62 10.87
N LYS A 77 2.75 -17.13 11.05
CA LYS A 77 2.23 -17.53 12.36
C LYS A 77 3.07 -18.66 12.97
N GLU A 78 3.44 -19.63 12.17
CA GLU A 78 4.20 -20.82 12.58
C GLU A 78 5.60 -20.45 13.09
N SER A 79 6.20 -19.39 12.57
CA SER A 79 7.48 -18.86 13.06
C SER A 79 7.32 -17.94 14.27
N GLY A 80 6.08 -17.68 14.73
CA GLY A 80 5.78 -16.76 15.81
C GLY A 80 6.02 -15.29 15.49
N THR A 81 6.22 -14.95 14.21
CA THR A 81 6.50 -13.58 13.76
C THR A 81 5.26 -12.83 13.33
N LEU A 82 4.15 -13.52 13.08
CA LEU A 82 2.85 -12.96 12.69
C LEU A 82 1.75 -13.74 13.44
N GLY A 83 0.59 -13.13 13.69
CA GLY A 83 -0.52 -13.82 14.35
C GLY A 83 -1.48 -14.51 13.40
N ASN A 84 -1.50 -14.11 12.14
CA ASN A 84 -2.33 -14.68 11.08
C ASN A 84 -1.64 -14.60 9.73
N ASN A 85 -1.74 -15.63 8.90
CA ASN A 85 -1.02 -15.75 7.64
C ASN A 85 -1.76 -15.11 6.45
N PHE A 86 -3.09 -14.98 6.51
CA PHE A 86 -3.84 -14.44 5.38
C PHE A 86 -3.80 -12.91 5.37
N ILE A 87 -2.90 -12.35 4.59
CA ILE A 87 -2.70 -10.90 4.47
C ILE A 87 -3.66 -10.34 3.44
N THR A 88 -4.40 -9.31 3.80
CA THR A 88 -5.44 -8.69 2.97
C THR A 88 -5.06 -7.30 2.49
N SER A 89 -4.33 -6.53 3.31
CA SER A 89 -3.99 -5.14 3.02
C SER A 89 -2.67 -4.73 3.66
N LEU A 90 -1.94 -3.83 3.01
CA LEU A 90 -0.67 -3.25 3.47
C LEU A 90 -0.70 -1.74 3.31
N TYR A 91 -0.15 -1.02 4.29
CA TYR A 91 0.02 0.42 4.24
C TYR A 91 1.27 0.85 5.02
N GLU A 92 2.08 1.78 4.48
CA GLU A 92 3.21 2.39 5.19
C GLU A 92 2.81 3.75 5.73
N ASP A 93 2.98 3.96 7.03
CA ASP A 93 2.70 5.23 7.68
C ASP A 93 3.86 6.25 7.55
N ASN A 94 3.65 7.45 8.11
CA ASN A 94 4.65 8.51 8.07
C ASN A 94 5.91 8.19 8.91
N LEU A 95 5.83 7.24 9.84
CA LEU A 95 6.94 6.77 10.67
C LEU A 95 7.70 5.59 10.03
N GLY A 96 7.27 5.14 8.84
CA GLY A 96 7.82 3.98 8.14
C GLY A 96 7.40 2.64 8.75
N GLN A 97 6.36 2.61 9.59
CA GLN A 97 5.78 1.37 10.07
C GLN A 97 4.87 0.78 8.99
N ILE A 98 4.91 -0.54 8.82
CA ILE A 98 4.03 -1.22 7.87
C ILE A 98 2.82 -1.76 8.63
N TRP A 99 1.65 -1.23 8.32
CA TRP A 99 0.37 -1.70 8.82
C TRP A 99 -0.09 -2.87 7.98
N ILE A 100 -0.51 -3.94 8.63
CA ILE A 100 -0.76 -5.25 8.03
C ILE A 100 -2.17 -5.68 8.41
N GLY A 101 -3.08 -5.65 7.45
CA GLY A 101 -4.42 -6.20 7.57
C GLY A 101 -4.42 -7.70 7.29
N THR A 102 -5.18 -8.44 8.07
CA THR A 102 -5.36 -9.88 7.88
C THR A 102 -6.85 -10.24 7.90
N ASP A 103 -7.19 -11.50 7.65
CA ASP A 103 -8.57 -11.99 7.80
C ASP A 103 -9.01 -12.07 9.27
N VAL A 104 -8.07 -12.01 10.23
CA VAL A 104 -8.34 -11.93 11.66
C VAL A 104 -7.36 -10.96 12.33
N GLY A 105 -7.69 -9.67 12.28
CA GLY A 105 -6.95 -8.66 13.04
C GLY A 105 -6.00 -7.78 12.25
N LEU A 106 -5.44 -6.83 12.99
CA LEU A 106 -4.54 -5.78 12.51
C LEU A 106 -3.18 -5.92 13.19
N TYR A 107 -2.12 -5.86 12.41
CA TYR A 107 -0.74 -5.96 12.88
C TYR A 107 0.10 -4.78 12.38
N VAL A 108 1.23 -4.53 13.04
CA VAL A 108 2.17 -3.48 12.66
C VAL A 108 3.59 -4.02 12.70
N TYR A 109 4.30 -3.92 11.60
CA TYR A 109 5.74 -4.13 11.56
C TYR A 109 6.46 -2.84 11.94
N CYS A 110 7.35 -2.94 12.91
CA CYS A 110 8.18 -1.84 13.39
C CYS A 110 9.61 -2.02 12.86
N PRO A 111 10.09 -1.18 11.92
CA PRO A 111 11.42 -1.33 11.31
C PRO A 111 12.56 -1.28 12.33
N GLN A 112 12.46 -0.43 13.34
CA GLN A 112 13.50 -0.25 14.38
C GLN A 112 13.72 -1.50 15.23
N MET A 113 12.69 -2.32 15.39
CA MET A 113 12.73 -3.58 16.15
C MET A 113 12.81 -4.80 15.23
N GLU A 114 12.59 -4.63 13.93
CA GLU A 114 12.42 -5.69 12.93
C GLU A 114 11.37 -6.75 13.33
N LYS A 115 10.31 -6.33 14.00
CA LYS A 115 9.26 -7.20 14.55
C LYS A 115 7.87 -6.75 14.12
N VAL A 116 7.02 -7.74 13.87
CA VAL A 116 5.58 -7.57 13.77
C VAL A 116 4.96 -7.69 15.16
N ARG A 117 4.01 -6.83 15.48
CA ARG A 117 3.21 -6.89 16.70
C ARG A 117 1.73 -6.81 16.37
N HIS A 118 0.90 -7.46 17.16
CA HIS A 118 -0.54 -7.25 17.11
C HIS A 118 -0.87 -5.80 17.48
N PHE A 119 -1.74 -5.16 16.73
CA PHE A 119 -2.20 -3.82 17.06
C PHE A 119 -3.34 -3.92 18.05
N THR A 120 -3.06 -3.59 19.29
CA THR A 120 -4.04 -3.53 20.38
C THR A 120 -3.89 -2.18 21.07
N LEU A 121 -4.98 -1.43 21.16
CA LEU A 121 -5.01 -0.23 21.99
C LEU A 121 -5.55 -0.58 23.37
N ILE A 122 -4.71 -0.39 24.37
CA ILE A 122 -5.09 -0.39 25.77
C ILE A 122 -5.65 1.00 26.09
N SER A 123 -6.87 1.28 25.66
CA SER A 123 -7.67 2.40 26.15
C SER A 123 -8.74 1.86 27.11
N ASN A 124 -9.46 2.75 27.80
CA ASN A 124 -10.52 2.39 28.78
C ASN A 124 -11.65 1.47 28.24
N SER A 125 -11.66 1.21 26.94
CA SER A 125 -12.41 0.15 26.28
C SER A 125 -11.42 -0.61 25.41
N ASN A 126 -11.10 -1.86 25.75
CA ASN A 126 -10.29 -2.76 24.92
C ASN A 126 -10.95 -2.92 23.55
N ILE A 127 -10.68 -1.97 22.63
CA ILE A 127 -11.16 -2.09 21.26
C ILE A 127 -10.06 -2.84 20.50
N ASP A 128 -10.33 -4.09 20.20
CA ASP A 128 -9.51 -4.93 19.37
C ASP A 128 -10.15 -5.07 17.98
N ILE A 129 -9.35 -5.04 16.94
CA ILE A 129 -9.79 -5.31 15.57
C ILE A 129 -9.57 -6.81 15.33
N ASP A 130 -10.56 -7.61 15.69
CA ASP A 130 -10.56 -9.08 15.65
C ASP A 130 -11.34 -9.68 14.47
N CYS A 131 -11.46 -8.93 13.39
CA CYS A 131 -12.19 -9.31 12.19
C CYS A 131 -11.35 -9.02 10.94
N THR A 132 -11.85 -9.46 9.78
CA THR A 132 -11.19 -9.22 8.49
C THR A 132 -11.02 -7.71 8.24
N VAL A 133 -9.78 -7.31 7.98
CA VAL A 133 -9.41 -5.97 7.53
C VAL A 133 -9.43 -5.97 6.00
N ASN A 134 -10.31 -5.19 5.39
CA ASN A 134 -10.44 -5.11 3.94
C ASN A 134 -9.41 -4.14 3.33
N LEU A 135 -9.17 -3.00 4.00
CA LEU A 135 -8.31 -1.94 3.51
C LEU A 135 -7.67 -1.18 4.66
N ILE A 136 -6.44 -0.77 4.46
CA ILE A 136 -5.74 0.20 5.31
C ILE A 136 -5.27 1.34 4.42
N THR A 137 -5.51 2.57 4.82
CA THR A 137 -5.04 3.78 4.14
C THR A 137 -4.75 4.89 5.15
N GLY A 138 -4.11 5.97 4.70
CA GLY A 138 -3.87 7.15 5.54
C GLY A 138 -4.45 8.40 4.94
N ASP A 139 -4.72 9.39 5.79
CA ASP A 139 -5.03 10.76 5.38
C ASP A 139 -3.76 11.63 5.34
N GLN A 140 -3.89 12.87 4.86
CA GLN A 140 -2.77 13.81 4.78
C GLN A 140 -2.28 14.29 6.15
N LYS A 141 -3.07 14.12 7.21
CA LYS A 141 -2.74 14.47 8.60
C LYS A 141 -1.96 13.37 9.32
N GLY A 142 -1.79 12.22 8.66
CA GLY A 142 -1.09 11.06 9.20
C GLY A 142 -1.98 10.13 10.03
N GLY A 143 -3.29 10.31 9.98
CA GLY A 143 -4.25 9.39 10.55
C GLY A 143 -4.30 8.08 9.76
N ILE A 144 -4.56 6.98 10.45
CA ILE A 144 -4.65 5.65 9.86
C ILE A 144 -6.11 5.20 9.84
N TRP A 145 -6.61 4.88 8.68
CA TRP A 145 -7.97 4.44 8.44
C TRP A 145 -8.00 2.96 8.10
N VAL A 146 -8.80 2.20 8.83
CA VAL A 146 -8.92 0.75 8.69
C VAL A 146 -10.35 0.38 8.40
N VAL A 147 -10.60 -0.11 7.19
CA VAL A 147 -11.92 -0.59 6.77
C VAL A 147 -12.01 -2.08 7.09
N THR A 148 -13.02 -2.47 7.83
CA THR A 148 -13.24 -3.86 8.23
C THR A 148 -14.46 -4.47 7.54
N GLN A 149 -14.51 -5.78 7.48
CA GLN A 149 -15.60 -6.49 6.80
C GLN A 149 -16.95 -6.33 7.51
N THR A 150 -16.97 -6.24 8.84
CA THR A 150 -18.22 -6.33 9.63
C THR A 150 -18.33 -5.32 10.75
N ARG A 151 -17.26 -4.61 11.10
CA ARG A 151 -17.22 -3.71 12.28
C ARG A 151 -17.11 -2.24 11.93
N GLY A 152 -17.27 -1.87 10.65
CA GLY A 152 -17.21 -0.51 10.19
C GLY A 152 -15.80 -0.04 9.90
N ILE A 153 -15.59 1.25 10.06
CA ILE A 153 -14.32 1.93 9.78
C ILE A 153 -13.70 2.36 11.10
N PHE A 154 -12.43 2.02 11.30
CA PHE A 154 -11.64 2.51 12.43
C PHE A 154 -10.72 3.61 11.96
N TYR A 155 -10.61 4.66 12.75
CA TYR A 155 -9.65 5.72 12.61
C TYR A 155 -8.70 5.74 13.80
N TYR A 156 -7.41 5.64 13.54
CA TYR A 156 -6.37 5.74 14.54
C TYR A 156 -5.55 7.01 14.31
N ASN A 157 -5.46 7.86 15.34
CA ASN A 157 -4.58 9.01 15.34
C ASN A 157 -3.30 8.68 16.13
N PRO A 158 -2.12 8.61 15.46
CA PRO A 158 -0.86 8.30 16.13
C PRO A 158 -0.38 9.36 17.12
N GLN A 159 -0.83 10.63 16.98
CA GLN A 159 -0.38 11.75 17.80
C GLN A 159 -0.93 11.68 19.24
N ASP A 160 -2.17 11.28 19.40
CA ASP A 160 -2.85 11.17 20.70
C ASP A 160 -3.20 9.72 21.06
N SER A 161 -2.84 8.77 20.21
CA SER A 161 -3.11 7.33 20.36
C SER A 161 -4.61 7.02 20.53
N GLN A 162 -5.48 7.83 19.92
CA GLN A 162 -6.92 7.60 19.94
C GLN A 162 -7.35 6.68 18.80
N LEU A 163 -8.23 5.75 19.12
CA LEU A 163 -8.92 4.90 18.16
C LEU A 163 -10.42 5.17 18.23
N VAL A 164 -11.00 5.53 17.10
CA VAL A 164 -12.44 5.77 16.95
C VAL A 164 -13.02 4.72 16.02
N ASN A 165 -14.19 4.18 16.33
CA ASN A 165 -14.90 3.25 15.46
C ASN A 165 -16.17 3.92 14.91
N TYR A 166 -16.22 4.08 13.60
CA TYR A 166 -17.37 4.59 12.87
C TYR A 166 -18.19 3.41 12.34
N GLN A 167 -19.40 3.20 12.87
CA GLN A 167 -20.33 2.16 12.42
C GLN A 167 -21.51 2.74 11.63
N SER A 168 -21.72 4.06 11.74
CA SER A 168 -22.72 4.84 11.00
C SER A 168 -22.26 6.29 10.90
N ASP A 169 -22.95 7.08 10.08
CA ASP A 169 -22.71 8.53 9.92
C ASP A 169 -23.25 9.39 11.07
N GLY A 170 -23.72 8.78 12.16
CA GLY A 170 -24.35 9.47 13.28
C GLY A 170 -25.82 9.83 13.05
N SER A 171 -26.28 9.91 11.81
CA SER A 171 -27.71 10.09 11.46
C SER A 171 -28.47 8.75 11.41
N GLY A 172 -27.74 7.65 11.34
CA GLY A 172 -28.28 6.30 11.12
C GLY A 172 -28.65 6.00 9.67
N THR A 173 -28.32 6.90 8.75
CA THR A 173 -28.62 6.76 7.32
C THR A 173 -27.60 5.90 6.60
N LEU A 174 -26.31 6.03 6.94
CA LEU A 174 -25.22 5.25 6.36
C LEU A 174 -24.81 4.11 7.30
N ASN A 175 -24.85 2.89 6.78
CA ASN A 175 -24.34 1.72 7.49
C ASN A 175 -22.89 1.44 7.10
N LEU A 176 -21.93 1.94 7.88
CA LEU A 176 -20.50 1.79 7.62
C LEU A 176 -19.96 0.38 7.93
N LYS A 177 -20.75 -0.53 8.49
CA LYS A 177 -20.33 -1.91 8.78
C LYS A 177 -20.03 -2.73 7.54
N THR A 178 -20.58 -2.33 6.39
CA THR A 178 -20.38 -3.02 5.10
C THR A 178 -19.46 -2.24 4.15
N SER A 179 -18.62 -1.34 4.67
CA SER A 179 -17.73 -0.53 3.86
C SER A 179 -16.78 -1.38 3.00
N GLY A 180 -16.64 -1.00 1.74
CA GLY A 180 -15.80 -1.67 0.74
C GLY A 180 -14.46 -1.02 0.55
N GLN A 181 -14.45 0.22 0.06
CA GLN A 181 -13.27 0.99 -0.28
C GLN A 181 -13.34 2.38 0.36
N LEU A 182 -12.19 2.92 0.69
CA LEU A 182 -12.02 4.27 1.20
C LEU A 182 -10.77 4.87 0.56
N TYR A 183 -10.86 6.11 0.08
CA TYR A 183 -9.79 6.83 -0.59
C TYR A 183 -9.81 8.30 -0.19
N PHE A 184 -8.64 8.88 0.04
CA PHE A 184 -8.46 10.32 0.24
C PHE A 184 -7.86 10.94 -1.02
N ASP A 185 -8.50 11.97 -1.55
CA ASP A 185 -7.96 12.71 -2.69
C ASP A 185 -6.90 13.77 -2.27
N SER A 186 -6.43 14.55 -3.24
CA SER A 186 -5.42 15.60 -3.01
C SER A 186 -5.87 16.72 -2.07
N ASP A 187 -7.16 16.89 -1.90
CA ASP A 187 -7.77 17.92 -1.04
C ASP A 187 -8.17 17.36 0.33
N ASP A 188 -7.76 16.12 0.66
CA ASP A 188 -8.08 15.38 1.88
C ASP A 188 -9.59 15.08 2.01
N VAL A 189 -10.30 15.04 0.89
CA VAL A 189 -11.70 14.61 0.86
C VAL A 189 -11.76 13.08 0.86
N CYS A 190 -12.55 12.53 1.78
CA CYS A 190 -12.75 11.10 1.92
C CYS A 190 -13.82 10.61 0.94
N TRP A 191 -13.45 9.71 0.05
CA TRP A 191 -14.36 9.02 -0.86
C TRP A 191 -14.61 7.60 -0.32
N LEU A 192 -15.88 7.22 -0.19
CA LEU A 192 -16.28 5.99 0.48
C LEU A 192 -17.30 5.20 -0.35
N ASP A 193 -17.00 3.92 -0.59
CA ASP A 193 -17.95 2.91 -1.05
C ASP A 193 -18.42 2.07 0.13
N ILE A 194 -19.73 1.99 0.37
CA ILE A 194 -20.34 1.15 1.42
C ILE A 194 -21.09 -0.06 0.83
N ARG A 195 -20.83 -0.38 -0.44
CA ARG A 195 -21.43 -1.53 -1.17
C ARG A 195 -22.95 -1.51 -1.25
N ASP A 196 -23.57 -0.34 -1.20
CA ASP A 196 -25.00 -0.13 -1.43
C ASP A 196 -25.32 0.37 -2.85
N GLY A 197 -24.28 0.48 -3.70
CA GLY A 197 -24.37 0.96 -5.07
C GLY A 197 -24.16 2.47 -5.21
N ASN A 198 -23.85 3.18 -4.14
CA ASN A 198 -23.58 4.61 -4.11
C ASN A 198 -22.12 4.89 -3.71
N LEU A 199 -21.61 6.04 -4.14
CA LEU A 199 -20.34 6.61 -3.71
C LEU A 199 -20.63 7.84 -2.86
N TYR A 200 -19.96 7.93 -1.71
CA TYR A 200 -20.11 9.01 -0.73
C TYR A 200 -18.81 9.82 -0.61
N TYR A 201 -18.91 11.10 -0.26
CA TYR A 201 -17.76 12.00 -0.02
C TYR A 201 -18.09 13.04 1.06
#